data_969702af544cbf06947260e767cf8f18
#
_entry.id   969702af544cbf06947260e767cf8f18
#
_cell.length_a   1.000
_cell.length_b   1.000
_cell.length_c   1.000
_cell.angle_alpha   90.00
_cell.angle_beta   90.00
_cell.angle_gamma   90.00
#
_symmetry.space_group_name_H-M   'P 1'
#
loop_
_entity.id
_entity.type
_entity.pdbx_description
1 polymer ?
#
loop_
_entity_poly.entity_id
_entity_poly.type
_entity_poly.pdbx_seq_one_letter_code
_entity_poly.pdbx_strand_id
1 'polypeptide(L)' 'MIWCVEDDASIRDIELYALNSTGFETRGFE' A
#
# COMPACT_ATOMS: atom_id res chain seq x y z
N MET A 1 -1.08 0.73 11.55
CA MET A 1 -0.01 0.47 10.53
C MET A 1 -0.35 -0.78 9.74
N ILE A 2 -0.41 -0.65 8.43
CA ILE A 2 -0.65 -1.78 7.52
C ILE A 2 0.56 -1.91 6.60
N TRP A 3 1.07 -3.11 6.44
CA TRP A 3 2.16 -3.39 5.53
C TRP A 3 1.61 -4.06 4.28
N CYS A 4 1.98 -3.52 3.14
CA CYS A 4 1.59 -4.06 1.84
C CYS A 4 2.82 -4.67 1.17
N VAL A 5 2.81 -5.98 0.99
CA VAL A 5 3.93 -6.70 0.35
C VAL A 5 3.50 -7.10 -1.04
N GLU A 6 4.06 -6.44 -2.05
CA GLU A 6 3.71 -6.67 -3.44
C GLU A 6 4.90 -6.31 -4.33
N ASP A 7 5.32 -7.24 -5.18
CA ASP A 7 6.47 -7.03 -6.05
C ASP A 7 6.14 -6.20 -7.30
N ASP A 8 4.88 -6.10 -7.67
CA ASP A 8 4.45 -5.25 -8.77
C ASP A 8 4.23 -3.82 -8.25
N ALA A 9 5.07 -2.89 -8.69
CA ALA A 9 5.02 -1.52 -8.18
C ALA A 9 3.70 -0.82 -8.50
N SER A 10 3.10 -1.10 -9.66
CA SER A 10 1.83 -0.48 -10.04
C SER A 10 0.70 -0.94 -9.13
N ILE A 11 0.65 -2.22 -8.84
CA ILE A 11 -0.36 -2.78 -7.94
C ILE A 11 -0.12 -2.28 -6.52
N ARG A 12 1.13 -2.26 -6.09
CA ARG A 12 1.48 -1.77 -4.75
C ARG A 12 1.03 -0.33 -4.56
N ASP A 13 1.26 0.53 -5.55
CA ASP A 13 0.87 1.93 -5.47
C ASP A 13 -0.64 2.09 -5.35
N ILE A 14 -1.41 1.29 -6.08
CA ILE A 14 -2.88 1.32 -6.02
C ILE A 14 -3.34 0.90 -4.62
N GLU A 15 -2.76 -0.15 -4.08
CA GLU A 15 -3.11 -0.64 -2.75
C GLU A 15 -2.78 0.38 -1.66
N LEU A 16 -1.60 0.98 -1.74
CA LEU A 16 -1.19 2.01 -0.78
C LEU A 16 -2.10 3.23 -0.84
N TYR A 17 -2.48 3.62 -2.03
CA TYR A 17 -3.40 4.74 -2.21
C TYR A 17 -4.75 4.45 -1.55
N ALA A 18 -5.31 3.27 -1.81
CA ALA A 18 -6.62 2.88 -1.28
C ALA A 18 -6.60 2.83 0.25
N LEU A 19 -5.59 2.22 0.84
CA LEU A 19 -5.48 2.09 2.29
C LEU A 19 -5.24 3.45 2.95
N ASN A 20 -4.40 4.27 2.36
CA ASN A 20 -4.08 5.58 2.90
C ASN A 20 -5.30 6.51 2.83
N SER A 21 -6.10 6.41 1.78
CA SER A 21 -7.31 7.22 1.61
C SER A 21 -8.37 6.93 2.67
N THR A 22 -8.36 5.71 3.22
CA THR A 22 -9.28 5.35 4.29
C THR A 22 -8.76 5.71 5.69
N GLY A 23 -7.57 6.30 5.76
CA GLY A 23 -7.04 6.79 7.02
C GLY A 23 -6.06 5.84 7.72
N PHE A 24 -5.65 4.76 7.05
CA PHE A 24 -4.66 3.86 7.62
C PHE A 24 -3.24 4.33 7.31
N GLU A 25 -2.37 4.21 8.30
CA GLU A 25 -0.95 4.40 8.07
C GLU A 25 -0.39 3.14 7.41
N THR A 26 0.21 3.30 6.24
CA THR A 26 0.61 2.16 5.41
C THR A 26 2.05 2.24 4.98
N ARG A 27 2.67 1.09 4.74
CA ARG A 27 3.98 0.98 4.14
C ARG A 27 3.99 -0.09 3.07
N GLY A 28 4.68 0.19 1.96
CA GLY A 28 4.79 -0.74 0.85
C GLY A 28 6.17 -1.37 0.79
N PHE A 29 6.23 -2.67 0.46
CA PHE A 29 7.46 -3.44 0.33
C PHE A 29 7.41 -4.30 -0.92
N GLU A 30 8.56 -4.62 -1.47
CA GLU A 30 8.66 -5.51 -2.62
C GLU A 30 8.46 -6.99 -2.25
#